data_e92130fdbf2cb2cf588446e486007ae1
#
_entry.id   e92130fdbf2cb2cf588446e486007ae1
#
_cell.length_a   1.000
_cell.length_b   1.000
_cell.length_c   1.000
_cell.angle_alpha   90.00
_cell.angle_beta   90.00
_cell.angle_gamma   90.00
#
_symmetry.space_group_name_H-M   'P 1'
#
loop_
_entity.id
_entity.type
_entity.pdbx_description
1 polymer ?
#
loop_
_entity_poly.entity_id
_entity_poly.type
_entity_poly.pdbx_seq_one_letter_code
_entity_poly.pdbx_strand_id
1 'polypeptide(L)'
;QDLAKSTLEDKPEQIHFIPSMNSLNTKKTWRHFLPRQSGYEGTVPEKLEDVTMDHEMIQFRKHHLGRYLTALVTKPYDGKMVSYLDRVGMIHTPLAGSQELDVPLVQMNALLGFVADALTNTILGLGLERSQEVQTLRAFNKLLWLQNDLINRHYQAAAVASTAA
;
A
#
# COMPACT_ATOMS: atom_id res chain seq x y z
N GLN A 1 13.11 -19.49 -1.85
CA GLN A 1 12.10 -18.69 -2.59
C GLN A 1 10.67 -19.11 -2.23
N ASP A 2 10.44 -20.38 -1.89
CA ASP A 2 9.09 -20.89 -1.58
C ASP A 2 8.61 -20.59 -0.15
N LEU A 3 9.51 -20.42 0.81
CA LEU A 3 9.18 -20.09 2.21
C LEU A 3 8.51 -18.70 2.36
N ALA A 4 8.94 -17.71 1.58
CA ALA A 4 8.36 -16.36 1.64
C ALA A 4 6.93 -16.29 1.05
N LYS A 5 6.59 -17.20 0.13
CA LYS A 5 5.24 -17.31 -0.44
C LYS A 5 4.26 -17.93 0.55
N SER A 6 4.62 -19.01 1.23
CA SER A 6 3.71 -19.73 2.14
C SER A 6 3.33 -18.88 3.36
N THR A 7 4.25 -18.05 3.86
CA THR A 7 4.04 -17.23 5.07
C THR A 7 3.06 -16.06 4.85
N LEU A 8 2.90 -15.59 3.61
CA LEU A 8 1.96 -14.51 3.27
C LEU A 8 0.55 -15.04 2.94
N GLU A 9 0.43 -16.32 2.57
CA GLU A 9 -0.86 -16.94 2.22
C GLU A 9 -1.61 -17.50 3.43
N ASP A 10 -0.91 -17.92 4.50
CA ASP A 10 -1.50 -18.70 5.60
C ASP A 10 -1.99 -17.90 6.82
N LYS A 11 -1.91 -16.56 6.83
CA LYS A 11 -2.43 -15.74 7.95
C LYS A 11 -3.32 -14.57 7.51
N PRO A 12 -4.53 -14.85 6.99
CA PRO A 12 -5.49 -13.79 6.67
C PRO A 12 -6.03 -13.06 7.91
N GLU A 13 -5.85 -13.61 9.12
CA GLU A 13 -6.44 -13.08 10.35
C GLU A 13 -5.72 -11.83 10.92
N GLN A 14 -4.50 -11.54 10.49
CA GLN A 14 -3.75 -10.37 10.99
C GLN A 14 -4.11 -9.05 10.28
N ILE A 15 -5.01 -9.05 9.28
CA ILE A 15 -5.50 -7.83 8.64
C ILE A 15 -6.68 -7.20 9.44
N HIS A 16 -7.01 -7.72 10.59
CA HIS A 16 -8.06 -7.18 11.48
C HIS A 16 -7.65 -5.90 12.23
N PHE A 17 -6.63 -5.18 11.79
CA PHE A 17 -6.28 -3.92 12.41
C PHE A 17 -6.81 -2.72 11.60
N ILE A 18 -8.14 -2.51 11.61
CA ILE A 18 -8.72 -1.17 11.65
C ILE A 18 -9.66 -1.11 12.88
N PRO A 19 -9.15 -1.17 14.11
CA PRO A 19 -9.95 -0.85 15.27
C PRO A 19 -9.83 0.64 15.52
N SER A 20 -10.93 1.29 15.69
CA SER A 20 -11.05 2.66 16.24
C SER A 20 -10.58 3.84 15.38
N MET A 21 -10.58 3.78 14.07
CA MET A 21 -10.76 5.01 13.33
C MET A 21 -12.19 5.48 13.55
N ASN A 22 -12.31 6.57 14.30
CA ASN A 22 -13.55 7.28 14.58
C ASN A 22 -14.50 7.16 13.37
N SER A 23 -15.77 6.84 13.56
CA SER A 23 -16.75 6.59 12.48
C SER A 23 -16.80 7.68 11.41
N LEU A 24 -16.43 8.92 11.77
CA LEU A 24 -16.27 10.07 10.87
C LEU A 24 -15.05 9.91 9.92
N ASN A 25 -13.95 9.33 10.39
CA ASN A 25 -12.78 9.08 9.55
C ASN A 25 -13.01 7.87 8.63
N THR A 26 -13.74 6.86 9.06
CA THR A 26 -14.10 5.70 8.24
C THR A 26 -14.96 6.12 7.04
N LYS A 27 -15.96 7.01 7.24
CA LYS A 27 -16.78 7.55 6.16
C LYS A 27 -15.98 8.42 5.17
N LYS A 28 -14.99 9.18 5.66
CA LYS A 28 -14.09 9.97 4.79
C LYS A 28 -13.14 9.06 4.00
N THR A 29 -12.56 8.06 4.65
CA THR A 29 -11.67 7.08 4.02
C THR A 29 -12.40 6.28 2.95
N TRP A 30 -13.65 5.88 3.22
CA TRP A 30 -14.49 5.16 2.29
C TRP A 30 -14.62 5.83 0.92
N ARG A 31 -14.78 7.14 0.86
CA ARG A 31 -14.90 7.89 -0.39
C ARG A 31 -13.69 7.72 -1.31
N HIS A 32 -12.51 7.43 -0.78
CA HIS A 32 -11.29 7.19 -1.55
C HIS A 32 -11.20 5.76 -2.09
N PHE A 33 -12.04 4.85 -1.57
CA PHE A 33 -12.16 3.48 -2.07
C PHE A 33 -13.23 3.33 -3.18
N LEU A 34 -14.19 4.26 -3.24
CA LEU A 34 -15.27 4.24 -4.22
C LEU A 34 -14.81 4.41 -5.67
N PRO A 35 -13.82 5.28 -5.99
CA PRO A 35 -13.38 5.40 -7.36
C PRO A 35 -12.87 4.06 -7.89
N ARG A 36 -13.35 3.69 -9.07
CA ARG A 36 -12.94 2.46 -9.73
C ARG A 36 -11.43 2.49 -9.96
N GLN A 37 -10.72 1.52 -9.38
CA GLN A 37 -9.30 1.38 -9.61
C GLN A 37 -9.03 1.05 -11.08
N SER A 38 -8.02 1.67 -11.67
CA SER A 38 -7.62 1.40 -13.06
C SER A 38 -7.42 -0.10 -13.32
N GLY A 39 -8.10 -0.62 -14.35
CA GLY A 39 -8.07 -2.04 -14.70
C GLY A 39 -9.04 -2.92 -13.90
N TYR A 40 -9.85 -2.36 -13.02
CA TYR A 40 -10.93 -3.09 -12.35
C TYR A 40 -12.24 -2.90 -13.13
N GLU A 41 -12.85 -4.00 -13.57
CA GLU A 41 -14.09 -3.99 -14.35
C GLU A 41 -15.31 -4.50 -13.58
N GLY A 42 -15.11 -4.99 -12.35
CA GLY A 42 -16.15 -5.54 -11.50
C GLY A 42 -17.07 -4.52 -10.84
N THR A 43 -17.90 -4.99 -9.93
CA THR A 43 -18.91 -4.19 -9.22
C THR A 43 -18.25 -3.31 -8.16
N VAL A 44 -18.62 -2.03 -8.13
CA VAL A 44 -18.21 -1.11 -7.06
C VAL A 44 -19.29 -1.11 -5.98
N PRO A 45 -18.94 -1.35 -4.70
CA PRO A 45 -19.92 -1.33 -3.62
C PRO A 45 -20.58 0.04 -3.48
N GLU A 46 -21.88 0.09 -3.30
CA GLU A 46 -22.63 1.33 -3.08
C GLU A 46 -22.55 1.81 -1.63
N LYS A 47 -22.36 0.89 -0.69
CA LYS A 47 -22.33 1.17 0.75
C LYS A 47 -21.11 0.55 1.40
N LEU A 48 -20.66 1.13 2.51
CA LEU A 48 -19.53 0.60 3.28
C LEU A 48 -19.80 -0.82 3.80
N GLU A 49 -21.04 -1.11 4.15
CA GLU A 49 -21.48 -2.40 4.67
C GLU A 49 -21.35 -3.54 3.63
N ASP A 50 -21.35 -3.19 2.35
CA ASP A 50 -21.19 -4.14 1.25
C ASP A 50 -19.70 -4.50 1.00
N VAL A 51 -18.76 -3.79 1.64
CA VAL A 51 -17.33 -4.04 1.54
C VAL A 51 -16.92 -5.16 2.48
N THR A 52 -17.12 -6.37 2.04
CA THR A 52 -16.63 -7.56 2.76
C THR A 52 -15.24 -7.94 2.29
N MET A 53 -14.54 -8.74 3.08
CA MET A 53 -13.20 -9.24 2.70
C MET A 53 -13.23 -10.08 1.42
N ASP A 54 -14.38 -10.68 1.10
CA ASP A 54 -14.57 -11.54 -0.08
C ASP A 54 -15.10 -10.77 -1.29
N HIS A 55 -15.41 -9.47 -1.13
CA HIS A 55 -15.87 -8.67 -2.24
C HIS A 55 -14.79 -8.60 -3.34
N GLU A 56 -15.21 -8.78 -4.60
CA GLU A 56 -14.29 -8.86 -5.76
C GLU A 56 -13.33 -7.67 -5.88
N MET A 57 -13.79 -6.45 -5.56
CA MET A 57 -12.94 -5.26 -5.54
C MET A 57 -11.85 -5.36 -4.48
N ILE A 58 -12.16 -5.92 -3.30
CA ILE A 58 -11.18 -6.13 -2.23
C ILE A 58 -10.17 -7.20 -2.64
N GLN A 59 -10.63 -8.30 -3.24
CA GLN A 59 -9.75 -9.35 -3.75
C GLN A 59 -8.82 -8.83 -4.86
N PHE A 60 -9.33 -8.00 -5.76
CA PHE A 60 -8.52 -7.34 -6.78
C PHE A 60 -7.42 -6.47 -6.15
N ARG A 61 -7.74 -5.65 -5.15
CA ARG A 61 -6.76 -4.80 -4.44
C ARG A 61 -5.74 -5.62 -3.68
N LYS A 62 -6.15 -6.69 -2.99
CA LYS A 62 -5.24 -7.62 -2.31
C LYS A 62 -4.26 -8.26 -3.29
N HIS A 63 -4.75 -8.71 -4.45
CA HIS A 63 -3.91 -9.26 -5.50
C HIS A 63 -2.85 -8.25 -5.98
N HIS A 64 -3.24 -7.01 -6.24
CA HIS A 64 -2.31 -5.96 -6.67
C HIS A 64 -1.29 -5.60 -5.58
N LEU A 65 -1.72 -5.51 -4.31
CA LEU A 65 -0.81 -5.30 -3.18
C LEU A 65 0.19 -6.46 -3.04
N GLY A 66 -0.28 -7.71 -3.15
CA GLY A 66 0.60 -8.90 -3.12
C GLY A 66 1.66 -8.85 -4.23
N ARG A 67 1.27 -8.50 -5.46
CA ARG A 67 2.23 -8.32 -6.58
C ARG A 67 3.24 -7.21 -6.31
N TYR A 68 2.80 -6.10 -5.74
CA TYR A 68 3.68 -5.00 -5.35
C TYR A 68 4.71 -5.45 -4.30
N LEU A 69 4.26 -6.08 -3.21
CA LEU A 69 5.14 -6.58 -2.15
C LEU A 69 6.12 -7.64 -2.68
N THR A 70 5.66 -8.54 -3.55
CA THR A 70 6.54 -9.52 -4.23
C THR A 70 7.59 -8.80 -5.08
N ALA A 71 7.21 -7.78 -5.83
CA ALA A 71 8.17 -7.02 -6.64
C ALA A 71 9.24 -6.34 -5.78
N LEU A 72 8.87 -5.80 -4.61
CA LEU A 72 9.82 -5.18 -3.68
C LEU A 72 10.94 -6.13 -3.22
N VAL A 73 10.67 -7.43 -3.12
CA VAL A 73 11.64 -8.41 -2.59
C VAL A 73 12.31 -9.26 -3.68
N THR A 74 11.78 -9.25 -4.91
CA THR A 74 12.28 -10.16 -5.98
C THR A 74 12.89 -9.41 -7.17
N LYS A 75 12.58 -8.14 -7.38
CA LYS A 75 13.07 -7.40 -8.55
C LYS A 75 14.39 -6.68 -8.22
N PRO A 76 15.29 -6.55 -9.20
CA PRO A 76 16.50 -5.74 -9.03
C PRO A 76 16.13 -4.25 -8.84
N TYR A 77 16.87 -3.56 -7.99
CA TYR A 77 16.71 -2.13 -7.74
C TYR A 77 17.47 -1.31 -8.80
N ASP A 78 16.97 -1.37 -10.02
CA ASP A 78 17.46 -0.60 -11.18
C ASP A 78 16.54 0.59 -11.50
N GLY A 79 16.83 1.30 -12.58
CA GLY A 79 16.04 2.44 -13.03
C GLY A 79 14.57 2.08 -13.33
N LYS A 80 14.29 0.85 -13.76
CA LYS A 80 12.90 0.38 -13.99
C LYS A 80 12.14 0.22 -12.68
N MET A 81 12.80 -0.30 -11.65
CA MET A 81 12.20 -0.41 -10.32
C MET A 81 11.93 0.96 -9.72
N VAL A 82 12.85 1.90 -9.83
CA VAL A 82 12.63 3.29 -9.38
C VAL A 82 11.42 3.91 -10.09
N SER A 83 11.32 3.78 -11.41
CA SER A 83 10.17 4.27 -12.18
C SER A 83 8.86 3.60 -11.79
N TYR A 84 8.89 2.31 -11.45
CA TYR A 84 7.73 1.58 -10.96
C TYR A 84 7.28 2.10 -9.60
N LEU A 85 8.20 2.28 -8.65
CA LEU A 85 7.89 2.79 -7.31
C LEU A 85 7.39 4.25 -7.36
N ASP A 86 7.98 5.05 -8.25
CA ASP A 86 7.55 6.41 -8.50
C ASP A 86 6.10 6.47 -9.01
N ARG A 87 5.77 5.62 -9.99
CA ARG A 87 4.40 5.51 -10.49
C ARG A 87 3.41 5.07 -9.39
N VAL A 88 3.83 4.19 -8.47
CA VAL A 88 3.02 3.80 -7.31
C VAL A 88 2.68 5.02 -6.45
N GLY A 89 3.62 5.94 -6.24
CA GLY A 89 3.35 7.21 -5.56
C GLY A 89 2.35 8.08 -6.32
N MET A 90 2.56 8.26 -7.61
CA MET A 90 1.74 9.13 -8.47
C MET A 90 0.28 8.70 -8.56
N ILE A 91 -0.01 7.39 -8.66
CA ILE A 91 -1.40 6.88 -8.85
C ILE A 91 -2.33 7.11 -7.65
N HIS A 92 -1.80 7.56 -6.52
CA HIS A 92 -2.60 7.91 -5.34
C HIS A 92 -2.95 9.41 -5.28
N THR A 93 -2.55 10.19 -6.28
CA THR A 93 -2.77 11.63 -6.39
C THR A 93 -3.56 11.98 -7.66
N PRO A 94 -4.18 13.18 -7.74
CA PRO A 94 -4.83 13.66 -8.95
C PRO A 94 -3.94 13.74 -10.19
N LEU A 95 -2.62 13.69 -10.02
CA LEU A 95 -1.64 13.72 -11.12
C LEU A 95 -1.68 12.48 -12.02
N ALA A 96 -2.32 11.41 -11.58
CA ALA A 96 -2.46 10.18 -12.37
C ALA A 96 -3.58 10.21 -13.43
N GLY A 97 -4.20 11.36 -13.63
CA GLY A 97 -5.23 11.57 -14.66
C GLY A 97 -6.67 11.39 -14.21
N SER A 98 -6.91 11.00 -12.95
CA SER A 98 -8.25 11.01 -12.33
C SER A 98 -8.30 12.06 -11.23
N GLN A 99 -9.05 13.14 -11.44
CA GLN A 99 -9.26 14.18 -10.42
C GLN A 99 -10.06 13.67 -9.21
N GLU A 100 -10.74 12.55 -9.36
CA GLU A 100 -11.51 11.91 -8.29
C GLU A 100 -10.63 11.11 -7.32
N LEU A 101 -9.40 10.79 -7.73
CA LEU A 101 -8.48 10.01 -6.93
C LEU A 101 -7.54 10.92 -6.12
N ASP A 102 -7.97 11.27 -4.94
CA ASP A 102 -7.20 12.05 -3.98
C ASP A 102 -7.18 11.32 -2.63
N VAL A 103 -6.23 10.39 -2.47
CA VAL A 103 -6.02 9.69 -1.20
C VAL A 103 -5.25 10.63 -0.27
N PRO A 104 -5.76 10.99 0.93
CA PRO A 104 -5.04 11.88 1.82
C PRO A 104 -3.66 11.34 2.22
N LEU A 105 -2.63 12.20 2.20
CA LEU A 105 -1.25 11.81 2.55
C LEU A 105 -1.16 11.15 3.93
N VAL A 106 -1.96 11.62 4.91
CA VAL A 106 -2.01 11.03 6.24
C VAL A 106 -2.43 9.54 6.21
N GLN A 107 -3.30 9.16 5.28
CA GLN A 107 -3.73 7.77 5.12
C GLN A 107 -2.65 6.93 4.44
N MET A 108 -1.93 7.50 3.48
CA MET A 108 -0.77 6.83 2.87
C MET A 108 0.34 6.58 3.89
N ASN A 109 0.63 7.56 4.75
CA ASN A 109 1.62 7.39 5.82
C ASN A 109 1.17 6.35 6.86
N ALA A 110 -0.12 6.32 7.21
CA ALA A 110 -0.67 5.30 8.10
C ALA A 110 -0.56 3.89 7.50
N LEU A 111 -0.83 3.74 6.20
CA LEU A 111 -0.66 2.48 5.48
C LEU A 111 0.81 2.02 5.47
N LEU A 112 1.75 2.94 5.21
CA LEU A 112 3.17 2.61 5.25
C LEU A 112 3.62 2.19 6.65
N GLY A 113 3.12 2.84 7.70
CA GLY A 113 3.36 2.43 9.08
C GLY A 113 2.86 1.00 9.37
N PHE A 114 1.65 0.68 8.92
CA PHE A 114 1.09 -0.65 9.03
C PHE A 114 1.92 -1.70 8.27
N VAL A 115 2.33 -1.39 7.04
CA VAL A 115 3.19 -2.28 6.23
C VAL A 115 4.54 -2.48 6.92
N ALA A 116 5.13 -1.43 7.51
CA ALA A 116 6.38 -1.51 8.25
C ALA A 116 6.29 -2.47 9.44
N ASP A 117 5.21 -2.38 10.22
CA ASP A 117 4.96 -3.26 11.37
C ASP A 117 4.76 -4.72 10.93
N ALA A 118 3.90 -4.94 9.93
CA ALA A 118 3.63 -6.28 9.39
C ALA A 118 4.90 -6.95 8.84
N LEU A 119 5.74 -6.21 8.10
CA LEU A 119 7.02 -6.72 7.59
C LEU A 119 8.01 -7.00 8.71
N THR A 120 8.09 -6.14 9.72
CA THR A 120 8.93 -6.37 10.90
C THR A 120 8.56 -7.67 11.60
N ASN A 121 7.26 -7.86 11.89
CA ASN A 121 6.76 -9.07 12.53
C ASN A 121 7.02 -10.33 11.67
N THR A 122 6.84 -10.21 10.36
CA THR A 122 7.13 -11.31 9.43
C THR A 122 8.62 -11.68 9.47
N ILE A 123 9.53 -10.71 9.39
CA ILE A 123 10.98 -10.94 9.39
C ILE A 123 11.43 -11.58 10.71
N LEU A 124 10.92 -11.09 11.85
CA LEU A 124 11.21 -11.66 13.16
C LEU A 124 10.70 -13.10 13.30
N GLY A 125 9.60 -13.44 12.61
CA GLY A 125 9.03 -14.78 12.60
C GLY A 125 9.74 -15.79 11.67
N LEU A 126 10.68 -15.35 10.83
CA LEU A 126 11.39 -16.24 9.90
C LEU A 126 12.46 -17.12 10.54
N GLY A 127 12.83 -16.87 11.80
CA GLY A 127 13.89 -17.63 12.49
C GLY A 127 15.28 -17.46 11.87
N LEU A 128 15.55 -16.29 11.28
CA LEU A 128 16.85 -15.99 10.67
C LEU A 128 17.94 -15.90 11.74
N GLU A 129 19.20 -16.19 11.33
CA GLU A 129 20.35 -15.86 12.17
C GLU A 129 20.35 -14.35 12.49
N ARG A 130 20.75 -13.98 13.72
CA ARG A 130 20.68 -12.59 14.23
C ARG A 130 21.27 -11.55 13.28
N SER A 131 22.41 -11.88 12.66
CA SER A 131 23.06 -10.96 11.70
C SER A 131 22.23 -10.74 10.44
N GLN A 132 21.61 -11.81 9.93
CA GLN A 132 20.72 -11.76 8.75
C GLN A 132 19.42 -11.03 9.07
N GLU A 133 18.83 -11.29 10.24
CA GLU A 133 17.62 -10.61 10.72
C GLU A 133 17.83 -9.09 10.75
N VAL A 134 18.92 -8.63 11.39
CA VAL A 134 19.25 -7.20 11.49
C VAL A 134 19.48 -6.59 10.10
N GLN A 135 20.20 -7.27 9.22
CA GLN A 135 20.46 -6.78 7.86
C GLN A 135 19.15 -6.66 7.05
N THR A 136 18.27 -7.65 7.16
CA THR A 136 16.98 -7.67 6.48
C THR A 136 16.08 -6.55 6.96
N LEU A 137 15.94 -6.36 8.28
CA LEU A 137 15.18 -5.25 8.87
C LEU A 137 15.70 -3.89 8.40
N ARG A 138 17.04 -3.69 8.38
CA ARG A 138 17.65 -2.45 7.90
C ARG A 138 17.40 -2.20 6.42
N ALA A 139 17.44 -3.25 5.60
CA ALA A 139 17.16 -3.16 4.16
C ALA A 139 15.71 -2.75 3.91
N PHE A 140 14.75 -3.38 4.58
CA PHE A 140 13.34 -3.02 4.48
C PHE A 140 13.04 -1.61 4.98
N ASN A 141 13.63 -1.21 6.10
CA ASN A 141 13.47 0.14 6.60
C ASN A 141 13.92 1.20 5.58
N LYS A 142 15.09 1.01 4.95
CA LYS A 142 15.56 1.91 3.88
C LYS A 142 14.61 1.95 2.70
N LEU A 143 14.09 0.78 2.29
CA LEU A 143 13.15 0.67 1.18
C LEU A 143 11.85 1.41 1.46
N LEU A 144 11.29 1.26 2.66
CA LEU A 144 10.07 1.94 3.06
C LEU A 144 10.24 3.47 3.08
N TRP A 145 11.40 3.97 3.55
CA TRP A 145 11.70 5.40 3.50
C TRP A 145 11.88 5.93 2.07
N LEU A 146 12.53 5.17 1.20
CA LEU A 146 12.61 5.50 -0.22
C LEU A 146 11.23 5.58 -0.86
N GLN A 147 10.37 4.60 -0.56
CA GLN A 147 8.99 4.59 -1.06
C GLN A 147 8.20 5.79 -0.52
N ASN A 148 8.37 6.11 0.76
CA ASN A 148 7.72 7.26 1.38
C ASN A 148 8.15 8.58 0.72
N ASP A 149 9.43 8.73 0.41
CA ASP A 149 9.96 9.91 -0.29
C ASP A 149 9.34 10.06 -1.69
N LEU A 150 9.31 8.97 -2.47
CA LEU A 150 8.70 8.94 -3.80
C LEU A 150 7.20 9.27 -3.76
N ILE A 151 6.47 8.83 -2.73
CA ILE A 151 5.07 9.19 -2.53
C ILE A 151 4.93 10.68 -2.20
N ASN A 152 5.65 11.16 -1.20
CA ASN A 152 5.55 12.52 -0.71
C ASN A 152 5.81 13.57 -1.78
N ARG A 153 6.77 13.36 -2.68
CA ARG A 153 7.06 14.30 -3.77
C ARG A 153 5.88 14.50 -4.72
N HIS A 154 5.07 13.47 -4.97
CA HIS A 154 3.87 13.59 -5.80
C HIS A 154 2.78 14.39 -5.10
N TYR A 155 2.63 14.23 -3.79
CA TYR A 155 1.70 15.05 -3.00
C TYR A 155 2.12 16.52 -2.95
N GLN A 156 3.42 16.79 -2.83
CA GLN A 156 3.95 18.16 -2.90
C GLN A 156 3.68 18.78 -4.28
N ALA A 157 3.93 18.05 -5.35
CA ALA A 157 3.67 18.51 -6.72
C ALA A 157 2.17 18.77 -6.96
N ALA A 158 1.28 17.91 -6.47
CA ALA A 158 -0.15 18.10 -6.56
C ALA A 158 -0.63 19.33 -5.79
N ALA A 159 -0.10 19.56 -4.59
CA ALA A 159 -0.41 20.76 -3.78
C ALA A 159 0.00 22.06 -4.49
N VAL A 160 1.19 22.08 -5.10
CA VAL A 160 1.64 23.26 -5.88
C VAL A 160 0.76 23.49 -7.09
N ALA A 161 0.37 22.45 -7.83
CA ALA A 161 -0.51 22.57 -8.98
C ALA A 161 -1.90 23.13 -8.60
N SER A 162 -2.45 22.73 -7.45
CA SER A 162 -3.77 23.20 -6.97
C SER A 162 -3.76 24.65 -6.49
N THR A 163 -2.59 25.21 -6.11
CA THR A 163 -2.47 26.62 -5.70
C THR A 163 -2.22 27.57 -6.87
N ALA A 164 -1.86 27.03 -8.05
CA ALA A 164 -1.56 27.80 -9.24
C ALA A 164 -2.76 27.93 -10.22
N ALA A 165 -3.85 27.20 -9.94
CA ALA A 165 -5.09 27.17 -10.73
C ALA A 165 -6.17 28.05 -10.12
#